data_463bc0e0c35fdf9d1066c4b17d896190
#
_entry.id   463bc0e0c35fdf9d1066c4b17d896190
#
_cell.length_a   1.000
_cell.length_b   1.000
_cell.length_c   1.000
_cell.angle_alpha   90.00
_cell.angle_beta   90.00
_cell.angle_gamma   90.00
#
_symmetry.space_group_name_H-M   'P 1'
#
loop_
_entity.id
_entity.type
_entity.pdbx_description
1 polymer ?
#
loop_
_entity_poly.entity_id
_entity_poly.type
_entity_poly.pdbx_seq_one_letter_code
_entity_poly.pdbx_strand_id
1 'polypeptide(L)'
;MEMQKNVYNIIWIDDDIDSFLGEKVLETLEGKGFHFLGIAHTYGEFVSLMEMFSDRVDAVITDANFNVTSLSPKSEKDLSGLEKVRESIAFYNSKRDIPFYLCTGRGPVLAEKYEDGQLDYFYDNHRYFTKSQLSKMFEQIKMDVEHINSPSFRIRNKYAKELKAASLIESNEGCLMNALLYESSKDWKNTEDYFNPLRKIVERILEECKKKQIVPKNLGLSGWKRFLENKDNIFCLKDPEEEIMPKPLVHSLDFLIPIIQDGSHGEGDLNLEVDSFVKSTKDINLFRSALFITLDLCLWFEKYSASMSKQKQKWNIRKDAFICIGKVSLRECSDGNYRFVCKNYLLGDSKNNEFSEGDTIGIIREIGKNNHPFEYYCEDGGKIKVDKYTITKNIVKLS
;
A
#
# COMPACT_ATOMS: atom_id res chain seq x y z
N MET A 1 -10.21 20.65 -22.78
CA MET A 1 -10.22 20.20 -21.38
C MET A 1 -11.21 19.03 -21.33
N GLU A 2 -10.71 17.81 -21.39
CA GLU A 2 -11.56 16.64 -21.23
C GLU A 2 -12.10 16.65 -19.78
N MET A 3 -13.42 16.67 -19.65
CA MET A 3 -14.05 16.51 -18.34
C MET A 3 -13.65 15.12 -17.81
N GLN A 4 -12.96 15.09 -16.68
CA GLN A 4 -12.57 13.86 -16.01
C GLN A 4 -13.87 13.13 -15.63
N LYS A 5 -14.10 11.94 -16.19
CA LYS A 5 -15.30 11.16 -15.97
C LYS A 5 -15.30 10.66 -14.54
N ASN A 6 -16.33 10.99 -13.75
CA ASN A 6 -16.48 10.47 -12.39
C ASN A 6 -16.58 8.94 -12.43
N VAL A 7 -15.89 8.27 -11.53
CA VAL A 7 -15.93 6.81 -11.37
C VAL A 7 -16.70 6.48 -10.10
N TYR A 8 -17.70 5.60 -10.23
CA TYR A 8 -18.54 5.12 -9.13
C TYR A 8 -18.22 3.64 -8.90
N ASN A 9 -17.64 3.30 -7.77
CA ASN A 9 -17.22 1.93 -7.45
C ASN A 9 -18.36 1.18 -6.75
N ILE A 10 -18.80 0.09 -7.34
CA ILE A 10 -19.96 -0.68 -6.94
C ILE A 10 -19.56 -2.09 -6.51
N ILE A 11 -20.16 -2.58 -5.42
CA ILE A 11 -20.25 -4.01 -5.10
C ILE A 11 -21.69 -4.44 -5.32
N TRP A 12 -21.89 -5.56 -6.02
CA TRP A 12 -23.21 -6.13 -6.29
C TRP A 12 -23.32 -7.52 -5.69
N ILE A 13 -24.44 -7.81 -5.00
CA ILE A 13 -24.75 -9.12 -4.45
C ILE A 13 -26.00 -9.65 -5.11
N ASP A 14 -25.89 -10.69 -5.88
CA ASP A 14 -26.98 -11.37 -6.56
C ASP A 14 -26.52 -12.75 -7.00
N ASP A 15 -27.17 -13.81 -6.58
CA ASP A 15 -26.79 -15.19 -6.94
C ASP A 15 -27.22 -15.61 -8.35
N ASP A 16 -27.99 -14.79 -9.05
CA ASP A 16 -28.46 -15.00 -10.41
C ASP A 16 -28.10 -13.85 -11.37
N ILE A 17 -27.09 -13.08 -11.02
CA ILE A 17 -26.71 -11.87 -11.76
C ILE A 17 -26.32 -12.17 -13.20
N ASP A 18 -25.65 -13.30 -13.43
CA ASP A 18 -25.14 -13.71 -14.75
C ASP A 18 -26.28 -13.95 -15.75
N SER A 19 -27.49 -14.26 -15.25
CA SER A 19 -28.66 -14.49 -16.09
C SER A 19 -29.24 -13.23 -16.74
N PHE A 20 -28.96 -12.04 -16.16
CA PHE A 20 -29.54 -10.78 -16.65
C PHE A 20 -28.53 -9.67 -16.92
N LEU A 21 -27.34 -9.68 -16.28
CA LEU A 21 -26.23 -8.80 -16.56
C LEU A 21 -25.23 -9.48 -17.51
N GLY A 22 -25.56 -9.47 -18.81
CA GLY A 22 -24.58 -9.93 -19.82
C GLY A 22 -23.42 -8.92 -19.95
N GLU A 23 -22.28 -9.39 -20.49
CA GLU A 23 -21.06 -8.58 -20.70
C GLU A 23 -21.33 -7.21 -21.33
N LYS A 24 -22.22 -7.12 -22.31
CA LYS A 24 -22.59 -5.85 -22.97
C LYS A 24 -23.24 -4.82 -22.03
N VAL A 25 -23.98 -5.28 -21.02
CA VAL A 25 -24.60 -4.39 -20.04
C VAL A 25 -23.53 -3.84 -19.09
N LEU A 26 -22.62 -4.69 -18.63
CA LEU A 26 -21.48 -4.30 -17.80
C LEU A 26 -20.59 -3.29 -18.55
N GLU A 27 -20.20 -3.58 -19.78
CA GLU A 27 -19.42 -2.64 -20.63
C GLU A 27 -20.14 -1.30 -20.81
N THR A 28 -21.47 -1.31 -20.98
CA THR A 28 -22.27 -0.09 -21.10
C THR A 28 -22.24 0.73 -19.81
N LEU A 29 -22.31 0.08 -18.65
CA LEU A 29 -22.28 0.72 -17.34
C LEU A 29 -20.86 1.26 -17.04
N GLU A 30 -19.83 0.52 -17.34
CA GLU A 30 -18.44 1.00 -17.29
C GLU A 30 -18.23 2.20 -18.22
N GLY A 31 -18.79 2.13 -19.43
CA GLY A 31 -18.86 3.26 -20.35
C GLY A 31 -19.51 4.51 -19.75
N LYS A 32 -20.42 4.39 -18.77
CA LYS A 32 -21.06 5.48 -18.03
C LYS A 32 -20.34 5.90 -16.75
N GLY A 33 -19.22 5.25 -16.40
CA GLY A 33 -18.40 5.58 -15.22
C GLY A 33 -18.66 4.67 -14.02
N PHE A 34 -19.45 3.62 -14.13
CA PHE A 34 -19.64 2.63 -13.07
C PHE A 34 -18.55 1.57 -13.14
N HIS A 35 -17.85 1.35 -12.06
CA HIS A 35 -16.79 0.34 -11.95
C HIS A 35 -17.18 -0.69 -10.90
N PHE A 36 -17.28 -1.96 -11.32
CA PHE A 36 -17.63 -3.04 -10.43
C PHE A 36 -16.36 -3.58 -9.73
N LEU A 37 -16.24 -3.30 -8.43
CA LEU A 37 -15.15 -3.82 -7.59
C LEU A 37 -15.26 -5.32 -7.39
N GLY A 38 -16.48 -5.85 -7.47
CA GLY A 38 -16.76 -7.27 -7.43
C GLY A 38 -18.26 -7.56 -7.44
N ILE A 39 -18.57 -8.78 -7.85
CA ILE A 39 -19.90 -9.36 -7.82
C ILE A 39 -19.84 -10.53 -6.83
N ALA A 40 -20.75 -10.55 -5.86
CA ALA A 40 -20.89 -11.59 -4.86
C ALA A 40 -22.13 -12.42 -5.14
N HIS A 41 -22.01 -13.74 -5.13
CA HIS A 41 -23.13 -14.67 -5.24
C HIS A 41 -23.61 -15.17 -3.87
N THR A 42 -22.82 -14.92 -2.83
CA THR A 42 -23.10 -15.31 -1.45
C THR A 42 -22.74 -14.19 -0.47
N TYR A 43 -23.32 -14.24 0.74
CA TYR A 43 -22.95 -13.34 1.81
C TYR A 43 -21.46 -13.42 2.19
N GLY A 44 -20.87 -14.63 2.17
CA GLY A 44 -19.44 -14.82 2.48
C GLY A 44 -18.53 -14.11 1.48
N GLU A 45 -18.85 -14.18 0.17
CA GLU A 45 -18.14 -13.45 -0.86
C GLU A 45 -18.29 -11.93 -0.69
N PHE A 46 -19.49 -11.46 -0.35
CA PHE A 46 -19.71 -10.04 -0.05
C PHE A 46 -18.84 -9.55 1.10
N VAL A 47 -18.77 -10.30 2.20
CA VAL A 47 -17.91 -9.94 3.34
C VAL A 47 -16.46 -9.83 2.91
N SER A 48 -15.96 -10.80 2.12
CA SER A 48 -14.59 -10.77 1.59
C SER A 48 -14.34 -9.56 0.70
N LEU A 49 -15.29 -9.19 -0.17
CA LEU A 49 -15.20 -7.99 -1.00
C LEU A 49 -15.21 -6.71 -0.14
N MET A 50 -16.05 -6.65 0.90
CA MET A 50 -16.09 -5.49 1.80
C MET A 50 -14.81 -5.36 2.62
N GLU A 51 -14.22 -6.46 3.08
CA GLU A 51 -12.90 -6.43 3.74
C GLU A 51 -11.81 -5.91 2.83
N MET A 52 -11.85 -6.27 1.55
CA MET A 52 -10.86 -5.87 0.55
C MET A 52 -11.05 -4.44 0.04
N PHE A 53 -12.30 -3.97 -0.09
CA PHE A 53 -12.64 -2.76 -0.82
C PHE A 53 -13.48 -1.74 -0.02
N SER A 54 -13.69 -1.94 1.30
CA SER A 54 -14.54 -1.07 2.10
C SER A 54 -14.11 0.42 2.07
N ASP A 55 -12.84 0.70 1.81
CA ASP A 55 -12.30 2.05 1.65
C ASP A 55 -12.57 2.68 0.26
N ARG A 56 -12.99 1.86 -0.72
CA ARG A 56 -13.14 2.26 -2.12
C ARG A 56 -14.55 2.17 -2.67
N VAL A 57 -15.43 1.32 -2.08
CA VAL A 57 -16.80 1.14 -2.56
C VAL A 57 -17.64 2.39 -2.35
N ASP A 58 -18.38 2.84 -3.35
CA ASP A 58 -19.23 4.03 -3.30
C ASP A 58 -20.71 3.68 -3.11
N ALA A 59 -21.13 2.49 -3.56
CA ALA A 59 -22.49 1.98 -3.34
C ALA A 59 -22.51 0.45 -3.34
N VAL A 60 -23.49 -0.11 -2.63
CA VAL A 60 -23.77 -1.55 -2.63
C VAL A 60 -25.15 -1.80 -3.23
N ILE A 61 -25.25 -2.76 -4.15
CA ILE A 61 -26.52 -3.23 -4.71
C ILE A 61 -26.72 -4.66 -4.24
N THR A 62 -27.92 -5.01 -3.80
CA THR A 62 -28.27 -6.37 -3.40
C THR A 62 -29.55 -6.86 -4.05
N ASP A 63 -29.65 -8.14 -4.37
CA ASP A 63 -30.95 -8.76 -4.56
C ASP A 63 -31.64 -8.98 -3.21
N ALA A 64 -32.96 -9.07 -3.21
CA ALA A 64 -33.74 -9.41 -2.02
C ALA A 64 -33.50 -10.84 -1.56
N ASN A 65 -33.15 -11.73 -2.47
CA ASN A 65 -33.18 -13.17 -2.28
C ASN A 65 -31.91 -13.82 -2.84
N PHE A 66 -30.85 -13.80 -2.06
CA PHE A 66 -29.59 -14.46 -2.42
C PHE A 66 -29.17 -15.48 -1.34
N ASN A 67 -28.31 -16.41 -1.71
CA ASN A 67 -27.86 -17.45 -0.81
C ASN A 67 -26.93 -16.92 0.27
N VAL A 68 -27.20 -17.23 1.55
CA VAL A 68 -26.30 -16.89 2.65
C VAL A 68 -25.01 -17.73 2.56
N THR A 69 -25.15 -18.99 2.16
CA THR A 69 -24.03 -19.90 1.86
C THR A 69 -24.32 -20.64 0.56
N SER A 70 -23.29 -21.12 -0.13
CA SER A 70 -23.42 -21.93 -1.33
C SER A 70 -24.20 -23.23 -1.16
N LEU A 71 -24.45 -23.66 0.08
CA LEU A 71 -25.15 -24.89 0.46
C LEU A 71 -26.57 -24.67 0.97
N SER A 72 -27.01 -23.40 1.16
CA SER A 72 -28.33 -23.10 1.71
C SER A 72 -29.41 -23.17 0.64
N PRO A 73 -30.47 -23.98 0.79
CA PRO A 73 -31.59 -23.95 -0.15
C PRO A 73 -32.29 -22.59 -0.09
N LYS A 74 -32.62 -22.04 -1.26
CA LYS A 74 -33.42 -20.81 -1.35
C LYS A 74 -34.77 -21.01 -0.69
N SER A 75 -35.02 -20.33 0.42
CA SER A 75 -36.36 -20.16 0.98
C SER A 75 -37.01 -18.96 0.30
N GLU A 76 -38.19 -19.11 -0.27
CA GLU A 76 -38.91 -18.02 -0.94
C GLU A 76 -39.30 -16.85 0.00
N LYS A 77 -39.09 -17.01 1.30
CA LYS A 77 -39.50 -16.05 2.35
C LYS A 77 -38.34 -15.58 3.22
N ASP A 78 -37.10 -15.96 2.94
CA ASP A 78 -35.97 -15.70 3.82
C ASP A 78 -35.20 -14.45 3.40
N LEU A 79 -35.37 -13.34 4.13
CA LEU A 79 -34.61 -12.11 4.00
C LEU A 79 -33.37 -12.08 4.91
N SER A 80 -33.00 -13.20 5.53
CA SER A 80 -31.88 -13.22 6.47
C SER A 80 -30.55 -12.80 5.82
N GLY A 81 -30.40 -13.05 4.51
CA GLY A 81 -29.25 -12.57 3.73
C GLY A 81 -29.23 -11.05 3.64
N LEU A 82 -30.37 -10.43 3.33
CA LEU A 82 -30.52 -8.97 3.24
C LEU A 82 -30.24 -8.28 4.57
N GLU A 83 -30.74 -8.84 5.68
CA GLU A 83 -30.49 -8.33 7.03
C GLU A 83 -29.00 -8.36 7.39
N LYS A 84 -28.30 -9.47 7.12
CA LYS A 84 -26.86 -9.59 7.34
C LYS A 84 -26.07 -8.58 6.53
N VAL A 85 -26.43 -8.35 5.26
CA VAL A 85 -25.79 -7.32 4.44
C VAL A 85 -26.02 -5.94 5.01
N ARG A 86 -27.27 -5.64 5.46
CA ARG A 86 -27.63 -4.38 6.10
C ARG A 86 -26.81 -4.13 7.36
N GLU A 87 -26.69 -5.13 8.23
CA GLU A 87 -25.87 -5.06 9.45
C GLU A 87 -24.39 -4.80 9.13
N SER A 88 -23.85 -5.53 8.15
CA SER A 88 -22.47 -5.32 7.71
C SER A 88 -22.27 -3.90 7.17
N ILE A 89 -23.18 -3.40 6.33
CA ILE A 89 -23.09 -2.04 5.81
C ILE A 89 -23.23 -1.01 6.94
N ALA A 90 -24.11 -1.22 7.91
CA ALA A 90 -24.23 -0.35 9.08
C ALA A 90 -22.92 -0.27 9.88
N PHE A 91 -22.20 -1.41 10.01
CA PHE A 91 -20.87 -1.42 10.63
C PHE A 91 -19.86 -0.55 9.85
N TYR A 92 -19.82 -0.68 8.53
CA TYR A 92 -18.93 0.14 7.69
C TYR A 92 -19.40 1.61 7.63
N ASN A 93 -20.70 1.88 7.70
CA ASN A 93 -21.26 3.24 7.72
C ASN A 93 -20.90 4.02 8.99
N SER A 94 -20.47 3.35 10.05
CA SER A 94 -19.88 4.04 11.21
C SER A 94 -18.62 4.86 10.84
N LYS A 95 -17.99 4.52 9.72
CA LYS A 95 -16.77 5.16 9.22
C LYS A 95 -17.01 6.04 7.98
N ARG A 96 -18.03 5.75 7.19
CA ARG A 96 -18.41 6.50 5.98
C ARG A 96 -19.78 6.06 5.47
N ASP A 97 -20.52 6.97 4.81
CA ASP A 97 -21.82 6.66 4.23
C ASP A 97 -21.67 5.88 2.92
N ILE A 98 -22.11 4.62 2.93
CA ILE A 98 -22.19 3.76 1.76
C ILE A 98 -23.68 3.57 1.46
N PRO A 99 -24.22 4.17 0.39
CA PRO A 99 -25.62 3.97 0.01
C PRO A 99 -25.86 2.52 -0.41
N PHE A 100 -27.01 2.00 0.01
CA PHE A 100 -27.38 0.61 -0.15
C PHE A 100 -28.68 0.51 -0.92
N TYR A 101 -28.70 -0.25 -2.01
CA TYR A 101 -29.81 -0.38 -2.94
C TYR A 101 -30.32 -1.79 -3.04
N LEU A 102 -31.63 -1.95 -3.12
CA LEU A 102 -32.29 -3.21 -3.39
C LEU A 102 -32.70 -3.27 -4.86
N CYS A 103 -32.22 -4.28 -5.59
CA CYS A 103 -32.55 -4.55 -6.99
C CYS A 103 -33.05 -5.98 -7.14
N THR A 104 -34.34 -6.19 -7.31
CA THR A 104 -34.96 -7.51 -7.32
C THR A 104 -35.74 -7.80 -8.61
N GLY A 105 -35.75 -9.06 -9.03
CA GLY A 105 -36.58 -9.52 -10.16
C GLY A 105 -38.07 -9.59 -9.81
N ARG A 106 -38.43 -9.58 -8.54
CA ARG A 106 -39.83 -9.65 -8.06
C ARG A 106 -40.37 -8.24 -7.86
N GLY A 107 -41.50 -7.93 -8.50
CA GLY A 107 -42.15 -6.63 -8.40
C GLY A 107 -42.71 -6.31 -7.00
N PRO A 108 -43.60 -5.28 -6.86
CA PRO A 108 -44.15 -4.77 -5.58
C PRO A 108 -44.80 -5.79 -4.68
N VAL A 109 -45.04 -7.02 -5.15
CA VAL A 109 -45.58 -8.17 -4.40
C VAL A 109 -44.75 -8.51 -3.17
N LEU A 110 -43.44 -8.11 -3.13
CA LEU A 110 -42.62 -8.28 -1.93
C LEU A 110 -43.12 -7.36 -0.79
N ALA A 111 -43.58 -6.15 -1.09
CA ALA A 111 -44.05 -5.20 -0.07
C ALA A 111 -45.28 -5.69 0.70
N GLU A 112 -46.18 -6.45 0.00
CA GLU A 112 -47.38 -7.01 0.63
C GLU A 112 -47.12 -8.25 1.50
N LYS A 113 -45.96 -8.91 1.33
CA LYS A 113 -45.61 -10.13 2.05
C LYS A 113 -44.76 -9.93 3.31
N TYR A 114 -44.17 -8.75 3.47
CA TYR A 114 -43.28 -8.44 4.60
C TYR A 114 -43.91 -7.34 5.46
N GLU A 115 -44.72 -7.76 6.43
CA GLU A 115 -45.49 -6.86 7.32
C GLU A 115 -44.65 -6.07 8.34
N ASP A 116 -43.32 -6.28 8.42
CA ASP A 116 -42.50 -5.81 9.55
C ASP A 116 -41.59 -4.62 9.27
N GLY A 117 -41.85 -3.78 8.27
CA GLY A 117 -41.03 -2.56 8.05
C GLY A 117 -39.59 -2.83 7.58
N GLN A 118 -39.21 -4.09 7.29
CA GLN A 118 -37.85 -4.45 6.86
C GLN A 118 -37.44 -3.80 5.54
N LEU A 119 -38.40 -3.48 4.69
CA LEU A 119 -38.16 -2.81 3.41
C LEU A 119 -38.39 -1.31 3.45
N ASP A 120 -38.92 -0.74 4.55
CA ASP A 120 -39.24 0.68 4.66
C ASP A 120 -38.03 1.57 4.37
N TYR A 121 -36.83 1.15 4.83
CA TYR A 121 -35.58 1.85 4.53
C TYR A 121 -35.38 2.09 3.03
N PHE A 122 -35.67 1.11 2.19
CA PHE A 122 -35.47 1.21 0.75
C PHE A 122 -36.55 2.04 0.07
N TYR A 123 -37.82 1.96 0.54
CA TYR A 123 -38.90 2.73 0.03
C TYR A 123 -38.80 4.20 0.42
N ASP A 124 -38.54 4.49 1.67
CA ASP A 124 -38.43 5.85 2.22
C ASP A 124 -37.26 6.62 1.58
N ASN A 125 -36.16 5.91 1.23
CA ASN A 125 -35.01 6.52 0.60
C ASN A 125 -34.99 6.39 -0.93
N HIS A 126 -36.07 5.93 -1.58
CA HIS A 126 -36.12 5.69 -3.03
C HIS A 126 -35.03 4.75 -3.56
N ARG A 127 -34.63 3.75 -2.77
CA ARG A 127 -33.53 2.80 -3.08
C ARG A 127 -34.02 1.40 -3.39
N TYR A 128 -35.30 1.24 -3.70
CA TYR A 128 -35.92 0.01 -4.18
C TYR A 128 -36.12 0.06 -5.69
N PHE A 129 -35.59 -0.94 -6.40
CA PHE A 129 -35.70 -1.06 -7.86
C PHE A 129 -36.01 -2.47 -8.28
N THR A 130 -36.69 -2.62 -9.41
CA THR A 130 -36.78 -3.91 -10.08
C THR A 130 -35.67 -4.07 -11.11
N LYS A 131 -35.33 -5.33 -11.47
CA LYS A 131 -34.32 -5.62 -12.51
C LYS A 131 -34.64 -4.97 -13.88
N SER A 132 -35.88 -4.60 -14.14
CA SER A 132 -36.29 -3.80 -15.31
C SER A 132 -35.99 -2.30 -15.20
N GLN A 133 -35.63 -1.81 -14.02
CA GLN A 133 -35.41 -0.38 -13.72
C GLN A 133 -33.92 -0.05 -13.56
N LEU A 134 -33.00 -0.87 -14.08
CA LEU A 134 -31.56 -0.68 -13.92
C LEU A 134 -31.09 0.75 -14.25
N SER A 135 -31.54 1.32 -15.36
CA SER A 135 -31.13 2.67 -15.74
C SER A 135 -31.52 3.71 -14.70
N LYS A 136 -32.71 3.60 -14.11
CA LYS A 136 -33.19 4.50 -13.04
C LYS A 136 -32.38 4.29 -11.77
N MET A 137 -32.07 3.04 -11.43
CA MET A 137 -31.23 2.71 -10.27
C MET A 137 -29.84 3.33 -10.38
N PHE A 138 -29.19 3.18 -11.52
CA PHE A 138 -27.87 3.76 -11.71
C PHE A 138 -27.85 5.29 -11.74
N GLU A 139 -28.91 5.93 -12.28
CA GLU A 139 -29.06 7.38 -12.14
C GLU A 139 -29.28 7.81 -10.67
N GLN A 140 -30.06 7.03 -9.90
CA GLN A 140 -30.23 7.30 -8.47
C GLN A 140 -28.92 7.09 -7.70
N ILE A 141 -28.17 6.01 -7.96
CA ILE A 141 -26.84 5.78 -7.38
C ILE A 141 -25.94 6.98 -7.63
N LYS A 142 -25.92 7.46 -8.87
CA LYS A 142 -25.14 8.63 -9.25
C LYS A 142 -25.55 9.86 -8.44
N MET A 143 -26.84 10.17 -8.38
CA MET A 143 -27.34 11.30 -7.60
C MET A 143 -27.01 11.17 -6.13
N ASP A 144 -27.24 10.00 -5.52
CA ASP A 144 -26.99 9.78 -4.11
C ASP A 144 -25.50 9.86 -3.77
N VAL A 145 -24.62 9.26 -4.58
CA VAL A 145 -23.17 9.32 -4.36
C VAL A 145 -22.61 10.72 -4.57
N GLU A 146 -23.19 11.48 -5.51
CA GLU A 146 -22.84 12.90 -5.72
C GLU A 146 -23.41 13.81 -4.63
N HIS A 147 -24.62 13.55 -4.16
CA HIS A 147 -25.32 14.33 -3.11
C HIS A 147 -24.94 13.88 -1.70
N ILE A 148 -24.82 12.58 -1.47
CA ILE A 148 -24.16 12.10 -0.26
C ILE A 148 -22.77 12.67 -0.35
N ASN A 149 -22.50 13.66 0.49
CA ASN A 149 -21.18 14.22 0.72
C ASN A 149 -20.22 13.14 1.26
N SER A 150 -20.13 12.00 0.56
CA SER A 150 -19.18 10.96 0.89
C SER A 150 -17.79 11.60 0.82
N PRO A 151 -17.08 11.73 1.93
CA PRO A 151 -15.72 12.24 1.92
C PRO A 151 -14.86 11.51 0.89
N SER A 152 -15.07 10.18 0.74
CA SER A 152 -14.35 9.36 -0.25
C SER A 152 -14.65 9.75 -1.70
N PHE A 153 -15.89 10.05 -2.05
CA PHE A 153 -16.20 10.50 -3.42
C PHE A 153 -15.56 11.86 -3.74
N ARG A 154 -15.64 12.82 -2.81
CA ARG A 154 -14.98 14.12 -2.97
C ARG A 154 -13.46 13.99 -3.07
N ILE A 155 -12.87 13.11 -2.27
CA ILE A 155 -11.44 12.82 -2.30
C ILE A 155 -11.06 12.20 -3.64
N ARG A 156 -11.79 11.19 -4.13
CA ARG A 156 -11.51 10.58 -5.45
C ARG A 156 -11.56 11.58 -6.57
N ASN A 157 -12.54 12.47 -6.57
CA ASN A 157 -12.64 13.50 -7.62
C ASN A 157 -11.51 14.53 -7.51
N LYS A 158 -11.19 14.97 -6.29
CA LYS A 158 -10.16 16.00 -6.08
C LYS A 158 -8.74 15.46 -6.34
N TYR A 159 -8.46 14.23 -5.94
CA TYR A 159 -7.13 13.60 -5.97
C TYR A 159 -7.05 12.41 -6.95
N ALA A 160 -7.85 12.45 -8.01
CA ALA A 160 -7.94 11.33 -8.96
C ALA A 160 -6.60 10.95 -9.60
N LYS A 161 -5.75 11.94 -9.88
CA LYS A 161 -4.40 11.72 -10.47
C LYS A 161 -3.48 11.03 -9.47
N GLU A 162 -3.46 11.51 -8.25
CA GLU A 162 -2.60 11.03 -7.17
C GLU A 162 -3.00 9.61 -6.75
N LEU A 163 -4.30 9.34 -6.66
CA LEU A 163 -4.82 8.00 -6.37
C LEU A 163 -4.48 7.02 -7.51
N LYS A 164 -4.64 7.43 -8.76
CA LYS A 164 -4.19 6.64 -9.91
C LYS A 164 -2.69 6.37 -9.87
N ALA A 165 -1.88 7.38 -9.58
CA ALA A 165 -0.44 7.20 -9.43
C ALA A 165 -0.09 6.23 -8.29
N ALA A 166 -0.77 6.36 -7.15
CA ALA A 166 -0.57 5.46 -6.02
C ALA A 166 -0.98 4.01 -6.34
N SER A 167 -2.02 3.79 -7.15
CA SER A 167 -2.50 2.45 -7.53
C SER A 167 -1.51 1.62 -8.35
N LEU A 168 -0.45 2.24 -8.88
CA LEU A 168 0.65 1.52 -9.53
C LEU A 168 1.43 0.60 -8.58
N ILE A 169 1.31 0.82 -7.28
CA ILE A 169 1.91 -0.02 -6.24
C ILE A 169 0.78 -0.60 -5.41
N GLU A 170 0.75 -1.92 -5.29
CA GLU A 170 -0.27 -2.65 -4.53
C GLU A 170 -0.50 -2.04 -3.13
N SER A 171 -1.76 -1.89 -2.77
CA SER A 171 -2.22 -1.33 -1.48
C SER A 171 -1.87 0.15 -1.20
N ASN A 172 -1.20 0.87 -2.10
CA ASN A 172 -0.88 2.28 -1.88
C ASN A 172 -2.09 3.18 -2.06
N GLU A 173 -3.00 2.85 -3.00
CA GLU A 173 -4.26 3.60 -3.17
C GLU A 173 -5.09 3.62 -1.88
N GLY A 174 -5.26 2.45 -1.24
CA GLY A 174 -5.98 2.35 0.05
C GLY A 174 -5.29 3.13 1.17
N CYS A 175 -3.96 3.04 1.27
CA CYS A 175 -3.22 3.84 2.24
C CYS A 175 -3.39 5.34 1.99
N LEU A 176 -3.34 5.78 0.73
CA LEU A 176 -3.51 7.18 0.38
C LEU A 176 -4.95 7.67 0.63
N MET A 177 -5.94 6.86 0.28
CA MET A 177 -7.34 7.14 0.60
C MET A 177 -7.56 7.32 2.10
N ASN A 178 -7.01 6.43 2.92
CA ASN A 178 -7.08 6.54 4.38
C ASN A 178 -6.43 7.85 4.88
N ALA A 179 -5.24 8.19 4.40
CA ALA A 179 -4.57 9.43 4.77
C ALA A 179 -5.39 10.67 4.40
N LEU A 180 -6.01 10.68 3.22
CA LEU A 180 -6.88 11.77 2.76
C LEU A 180 -8.21 11.85 3.54
N LEU A 181 -8.77 10.71 3.96
CA LEU A 181 -9.92 10.66 4.85
C LEU A 181 -9.58 11.22 6.23
N TYR A 182 -8.41 10.89 6.78
CA TYR A 182 -7.94 11.49 8.04
C TYR A 182 -7.74 13.00 7.93
N GLU A 183 -7.24 13.50 6.81
CA GLU A 183 -7.11 14.94 6.57
C GLU A 183 -8.44 15.67 6.68
N SER A 184 -9.53 15.02 6.25
CA SER A 184 -10.87 15.59 6.33
C SER A 184 -11.59 15.34 7.67
N SER A 185 -11.07 14.44 8.52
CA SER A 185 -11.64 14.13 9.82
C SER A 185 -11.29 15.20 10.86
N LYS A 186 -12.11 15.30 11.92
CA LYS A 186 -11.85 16.19 13.06
C LYS A 186 -11.33 15.42 14.30
N ASP A 187 -11.14 14.11 14.18
CA ASP A 187 -10.73 13.26 15.30
C ASP A 187 -9.23 12.92 15.22
N TRP A 188 -8.43 13.65 15.96
CA TRP A 188 -6.97 13.60 15.98
C TRP A 188 -6.44 12.90 17.23
N LYS A 189 -7.01 11.78 17.62
CA LYS A 189 -6.66 11.12 18.88
C LYS A 189 -5.37 10.33 18.82
N ASN A 190 -5.03 9.78 17.65
CA ASN A 190 -3.92 8.84 17.51
C ASN A 190 -3.07 9.15 16.28
N THR A 191 -1.85 9.66 16.45
CA THR A 191 -0.96 10.05 15.34
C THR A 191 -0.51 8.87 14.50
N GLU A 192 -0.37 7.69 15.09
CA GLU A 192 0.01 6.47 14.34
C GLU A 192 -0.97 6.18 13.21
N ASP A 193 -2.26 6.41 13.42
CA ASP A 193 -3.31 6.08 12.45
C ASP A 193 -3.18 6.90 11.17
N TYR A 194 -2.60 8.12 11.24
CA TYR A 194 -2.48 8.98 10.05
C TYR A 194 -1.07 8.97 9.44
N PHE A 195 0.00 8.91 10.21
CA PHE A 195 1.35 8.90 9.68
C PHE A 195 1.77 7.52 9.15
N ASN A 196 1.26 6.43 9.74
CA ASN A 196 1.55 5.07 9.29
C ASN A 196 1.15 4.79 7.82
N PRO A 197 -0.04 5.23 7.33
CA PRO A 197 -0.34 5.13 5.90
C PRO A 197 0.67 5.85 5.01
N LEU A 198 1.12 7.06 5.37
CA LEU A 198 2.13 7.81 4.61
C LEU A 198 3.47 7.09 4.59
N ARG A 199 3.91 6.60 5.75
CA ARG A 199 5.14 5.79 5.85
C ARG A 199 5.09 4.57 4.95
N LYS A 200 4.00 3.80 4.98
CA LYS A 200 3.82 2.62 4.13
C LYS A 200 3.91 2.96 2.64
N ILE A 201 3.33 4.08 2.20
CA ILE A 201 3.42 4.52 0.81
C ILE A 201 4.88 4.81 0.43
N VAL A 202 5.59 5.59 1.24
CA VAL A 202 6.98 6.00 0.97
C VAL A 202 7.92 4.79 0.98
N GLU A 203 7.76 3.88 1.94
CA GLU A 203 8.53 2.62 2.00
C GLU A 203 8.31 1.76 0.76
N ARG A 204 7.06 1.59 0.30
CA ARG A 204 6.75 0.79 -0.88
C ARG A 204 7.26 1.44 -2.17
N ILE A 205 7.21 2.77 -2.28
CA ILE A 205 7.84 3.47 -3.41
C ILE A 205 9.34 3.19 -3.44
N LEU A 206 10.01 3.25 -2.28
CA LEU A 206 11.44 2.93 -2.20
C LEU A 206 11.71 1.47 -2.58
N GLU A 207 10.90 0.52 -2.11
CA GLU A 207 11.05 -0.90 -2.48
C GLU A 207 10.85 -1.14 -3.98
N GLU A 208 9.88 -0.46 -4.61
CA GLU A 208 9.72 -0.52 -6.07
C GLU A 208 10.92 0.09 -6.81
N CYS A 209 11.48 1.18 -6.30
CA CYS A 209 12.72 1.74 -6.84
C CYS A 209 13.90 0.76 -6.74
N LYS A 210 13.99 -0.03 -5.65
CA LYS A 210 14.99 -1.09 -5.49
C LYS A 210 14.77 -2.23 -6.49
N LYS A 211 13.52 -2.71 -6.65
CA LYS A 211 13.18 -3.75 -7.64
C LYS A 211 13.54 -3.32 -9.06
N LYS A 212 13.29 -2.05 -9.37
CA LYS A 212 13.63 -1.45 -10.68
C LYS A 212 15.11 -1.06 -10.82
N GLN A 213 15.95 -1.34 -9.82
CA GLN A 213 17.38 -1.00 -9.79
C GLN A 213 17.67 0.52 -9.94
N ILE A 214 16.71 1.36 -9.60
CA ILE A 214 16.87 2.81 -9.53
C ILE A 214 17.76 3.17 -8.34
N VAL A 215 17.55 2.48 -7.21
CA VAL A 215 18.32 2.63 -5.98
C VAL A 215 18.90 1.28 -5.54
N PRO A 216 19.96 1.28 -4.74
CA PRO A 216 20.56 0.05 -4.19
C PRO A 216 19.60 -0.71 -3.27
N LYS A 217 19.64 -2.06 -3.33
CA LYS A 217 18.78 -2.93 -2.49
C LYS A 217 18.92 -2.66 -0.99
N ASN A 218 20.13 -2.37 -0.54
CA ASN A 218 20.44 -2.18 0.89
C ASN A 218 20.22 -0.73 1.38
N LEU A 219 19.70 0.14 0.54
CA LEU A 219 19.45 1.53 0.91
C LEU A 219 18.18 1.64 1.77
N GLY A 220 18.31 2.20 2.98
CA GLY A 220 17.17 2.53 3.84
C GLY A 220 16.56 3.91 3.50
N LEU A 221 15.40 4.21 4.09
CA LEU A 221 14.74 5.52 3.92
C LEU A 221 15.67 6.70 4.27
N SER A 222 16.38 6.62 5.39
CA SER A 222 17.30 7.68 5.83
C SER A 222 18.48 7.93 4.89
N GLY A 223 18.87 6.92 4.10
CA GLY A 223 19.92 7.04 3.09
C GLY A 223 19.44 7.56 1.73
N TRP A 224 18.12 7.54 1.50
CA TRP A 224 17.57 7.78 0.16
C TRP A 224 17.93 9.16 -0.39
N LYS A 225 17.71 10.23 0.39
CA LYS A 225 18.09 11.58 -0.03
C LYS A 225 19.58 11.69 -0.34
N ARG A 226 20.45 11.22 0.57
CA ARG A 226 21.91 11.30 0.39
C ARG A 226 22.36 10.60 -0.89
N PHE A 227 21.73 9.49 -1.22
CA PHE A 227 21.99 8.79 -2.48
C PHE A 227 21.55 9.63 -3.68
N LEU A 228 20.33 10.20 -3.66
CA LEU A 228 19.81 11.04 -4.74
C LEU A 228 20.64 12.30 -4.96
N GLU A 229 21.23 12.86 -3.91
CA GLU A 229 22.19 13.98 -3.99
C GLU A 229 23.62 13.54 -4.36
N ASN A 230 23.83 12.25 -4.64
CA ASN A 230 25.13 11.65 -4.86
C ASN A 230 26.14 11.85 -3.70
N LYS A 231 25.62 11.97 -2.47
CA LYS A 231 26.39 12.17 -1.21
C LYS A 231 26.43 10.93 -0.30
N ASP A 232 25.87 9.80 -0.77
CA ASP A 232 25.97 8.56 -0.01
C ASP A 232 27.42 8.06 0.03
N ASN A 233 27.83 7.48 1.14
CA ASN A 233 29.23 7.08 1.34
C ASN A 233 29.59 5.78 0.62
N ILE A 234 28.59 4.97 0.26
CA ILE A 234 28.78 3.66 -0.36
C ILE A 234 28.40 3.70 -1.84
N PHE A 235 27.27 4.33 -2.14
CA PHE A 235 26.67 4.32 -3.46
C PHE A 235 26.77 5.68 -4.14
N CYS A 236 26.87 5.65 -5.46
CA CYS A 236 26.84 6.84 -6.29
C CYS A 236 25.95 6.59 -7.53
N LEU A 237 25.43 7.65 -8.11
CA LEU A 237 24.75 7.59 -9.40
C LEU A 237 25.77 7.21 -10.50
N LYS A 238 25.33 6.41 -11.48
CA LYS A 238 26.13 6.08 -12.67
C LYS A 238 26.36 7.32 -13.52
N ASP A 239 25.33 8.14 -13.66
CA ASP A 239 25.36 9.43 -14.32
C ASP A 239 25.04 10.50 -13.26
N PRO A 240 26.01 11.27 -12.79
CA PRO A 240 25.79 12.32 -11.81
C PRO A 240 24.91 13.47 -12.28
N GLU A 241 24.77 13.63 -13.60
CA GLU A 241 23.92 14.67 -14.21
C GLU A 241 22.47 14.19 -14.42
N GLU A 242 22.20 12.88 -14.22
CA GLU A 242 20.85 12.34 -14.31
C GLU A 242 20.01 12.79 -13.11
N GLU A 243 18.99 13.58 -13.37
CA GLU A 243 18.01 13.96 -12.34
C GLU A 243 16.95 12.84 -12.17
N ILE A 244 17.24 11.88 -11.30
CA ILE A 244 16.29 10.79 -10.96
C ILE A 244 15.00 11.35 -10.35
N MET A 245 15.13 12.32 -9.47
CA MET A 245 14.02 12.99 -8.78
C MET A 245 14.25 14.50 -8.78
N PRO A 246 13.22 15.33 -9.01
CA PRO A 246 13.36 16.78 -9.00
C PRO A 246 13.94 17.28 -7.68
N LYS A 247 14.91 18.20 -7.76
CA LYS A 247 15.62 18.73 -6.58
C LYS A 247 14.69 19.20 -5.44
N PRO A 248 13.59 19.96 -5.70
CA PRO A 248 12.67 20.33 -4.63
C PRO A 248 12.11 19.13 -3.88
N LEU A 249 11.75 18.07 -4.60
CA LEU A 249 11.21 16.85 -4.00
C LEU A 249 12.28 16.08 -3.21
N VAL A 250 13.54 16.04 -3.72
CA VAL A 250 14.67 15.44 -2.98
C VAL A 250 14.87 16.18 -1.66
N HIS A 251 14.83 17.51 -1.65
CA HIS A 251 14.97 18.30 -0.43
C HIS A 251 13.81 18.10 0.54
N SER A 252 12.59 17.89 0.05
CA SER A 252 11.42 17.59 0.89
C SER A 252 11.53 16.28 1.66
N LEU A 253 12.38 15.34 1.23
CA LEU A 253 12.63 14.10 1.95
C LEU A 253 13.27 14.32 3.34
N ASP A 254 14.03 15.42 3.53
CA ASP A 254 14.60 15.77 4.84
C ASP A 254 13.52 16.07 5.89
N PHE A 255 12.42 16.65 5.45
CA PHE A 255 11.27 16.90 6.30
C PHE A 255 10.39 15.65 6.43
N LEU A 256 10.05 15.03 5.28
CA LEU A 256 9.07 13.94 5.23
C LEU A 256 9.52 12.71 6.01
N ILE A 257 10.74 12.20 5.74
CA ILE A 257 11.18 10.92 6.28
C ILE A 257 11.22 10.91 7.81
N PRO A 258 11.86 11.86 8.50
CA PRO A 258 11.85 11.91 9.96
C PRO A 258 10.44 12.02 10.55
N ILE A 259 9.59 12.86 9.96
CA ILE A 259 8.23 13.10 10.46
C ILE A 259 7.36 11.84 10.35
N ILE A 260 7.38 11.12 9.21
CA ILE A 260 6.59 9.90 9.07
C ILE A 260 7.15 8.73 9.89
N GLN A 261 8.48 8.70 10.14
CA GLN A 261 9.07 7.67 10.99
C GLN A 261 8.70 7.90 12.46
N ASP A 262 8.86 9.10 12.97
CA ASP A 262 8.56 9.45 14.36
C ASP A 262 7.04 9.39 14.63
N GLY A 263 6.23 10.00 13.74
CA GLY A 263 4.77 10.05 13.89
C GLY A 263 4.06 8.70 13.69
N SER A 264 4.73 7.67 13.14
CA SER A 264 4.20 6.32 13.00
C SER A 264 4.51 5.40 14.19
N HIS A 265 5.22 5.89 15.21
CA HIS A 265 5.51 5.18 16.45
C HIS A 265 4.97 6.02 17.61
N GLY A 266 4.17 5.41 18.50
CA GLY A 266 3.55 6.11 19.65
C GLY A 266 4.56 6.69 20.65
N GLU A 267 5.79 6.13 20.66
CA GLU A 267 6.97 6.68 21.33
C GLU A 267 8.04 6.82 20.24
N GLY A 268 8.20 8.06 19.73
CA GLY A 268 9.06 8.31 18.56
C GLY A 268 10.52 7.92 18.77
N ASP A 269 11.05 7.10 17.89
CA ASP A 269 12.46 6.63 17.91
C ASP A 269 13.47 7.75 17.65
N LEU A 270 13.02 8.89 17.07
CA LEU A 270 13.88 9.99 16.63
C LEU A 270 13.86 11.20 17.56
N ASN A 271 13.15 11.16 18.68
CA ASN A 271 12.97 12.25 19.63
C ASN A 271 12.46 13.58 18.99
N LEU A 272 11.68 13.49 17.91
CA LEU A 272 11.04 14.66 17.28
C LEU A 272 9.73 15.03 17.97
N GLU A 273 9.20 14.13 18.81
CA GLU A 273 7.98 14.33 19.58
C GLU A 273 6.77 14.73 18.73
N VAL A 274 6.64 14.14 17.51
CA VAL A 274 5.56 14.45 16.56
C VAL A 274 4.20 14.25 17.20
N ASP A 275 4.00 13.18 17.96
CA ASP A 275 2.76 12.89 18.66
C ASP A 275 2.43 13.98 19.70
N SER A 276 3.40 14.35 20.54
CA SER A 276 3.25 15.41 21.54
C SER A 276 2.95 16.76 20.89
N PHE A 277 3.62 17.08 19.78
CA PHE A 277 3.41 18.32 19.03
C PHE A 277 1.97 18.38 18.47
N VAL A 278 1.53 17.34 17.77
CA VAL A 278 0.17 17.30 17.18
C VAL A 278 -0.91 17.36 18.27
N LYS A 279 -0.75 16.61 19.36
CA LYS A 279 -1.69 16.63 20.49
C LYS A 279 -1.77 18.00 21.19
N SER A 280 -0.64 18.69 21.31
CA SER A 280 -0.58 20.00 21.98
C SER A 280 -1.16 21.11 21.12
N THR A 281 -0.84 21.13 19.83
CA THR A 281 -1.31 22.16 18.88
C THR A 281 -2.74 21.93 18.41
N LYS A 282 -3.21 20.70 18.44
CA LYS A 282 -4.49 20.27 17.83
C LYS A 282 -4.60 20.71 16.36
N ASP A 283 -3.46 20.84 15.67
CA ASP A 283 -3.35 21.30 14.31
C ASP A 283 -2.83 20.19 13.40
N ILE A 284 -3.40 20.11 12.23
CA ILE A 284 -3.10 19.06 11.25
C ILE A 284 -2.06 19.50 10.20
N ASN A 285 -1.54 20.72 10.30
CA ASN A 285 -0.69 21.30 9.25
C ASN A 285 0.59 20.50 9.06
N LEU A 286 1.17 19.93 10.14
CA LEU A 286 2.33 19.05 10.03
C LEU A 286 2.00 17.79 9.18
N PHE A 287 0.87 17.16 9.48
CA PHE A 287 0.38 16.01 8.72
C PHE A 287 0.07 16.38 7.27
N ARG A 288 -0.64 17.50 7.03
CA ARG A 288 -0.92 18.01 5.68
C ARG A 288 0.34 18.21 4.87
N SER A 289 1.37 18.79 5.47
CA SER A 289 2.65 18.98 4.80
C SER A 289 3.27 17.65 4.37
N ALA A 290 3.30 16.67 5.28
CA ALA A 290 3.78 15.33 4.97
C ALA A 290 2.90 14.63 3.90
N LEU A 291 1.58 14.77 3.97
CA LEU A 291 0.63 14.23 3.00
C LEU A 291 0.88 14.81 1.61
N PHE A 292 0.97 16.13 1.45
CA PHE A 292 1.18 16.75 0.13
C PHE A 292 2.51 16.36 -0.50
N ILE A 293 3.59 16.27 0.28
CA ILE A 293 4.86 15.74 -0.23
C ILE A 293 4.70 14.28 -0.68
N THR A 294 3.93 13.48 0.04
CA THR A 294 3.66 12.07 -0.34
C THR A 294 2.85 11.99 -1.64
N LEU A 295 1.89 12.90 -1.88
CA LEU A 295 1.17 13.00 -3.16
C LEU A 295 2.15 13.27 -4.31
N ASP A 296 3.05 14.25 -4.12
CA ASP A 296 4.07 14.57 -5.14
C ASP A 296 5.02 13.40 -5.41
N LEU A 297 5.37 12.61 -4.38
CA LEU A 297 6.14 11.37 -4.56
C LEU A 297 5.40 10.33 -5.39
N CYS A 298 4.09 10.15 -5.20
CA CYS A 298 3.30 9.23 -6.02
C CYS A 298 3.29 9.67 -7.49
N LEU A 299 3.05 10.96 -7.75
CA LEU A 299 3.04 11.53 -9.11
C LEU A 299 4.42 11.45 -9.78
N TRP A 300 5.48 11.71 -9.02
CA TRP A 300 6.85 11.54 -9.50
C TRP A 300 7.11 10.08 -9.88
N PHE A 301 6.75 9.15 -9.02
CA PHE A 301 6.98 7.72 -9.26
C PHE A 301 6.24 7.24 -10.51
N GLU A 302 4.97 7.61 -10.71
CA GLU A 302 4.20 7.31 -11.92
C GLU A 302 4.95 7.79 -13.16
N LYS A 303 5.29 9.09 -13.21
CA LYS A 303 5.96 9.71 -14.35
C LYS A 303 7.32 9.11 -14.62
N TYR A 304 8.12 8.89 -13.58
CA TYR A 304 9.46 8.34 -13.70
C TYR A 304 9.42 6.86 -14.14
N SER A 305 8.53 6.06 -13.53
CA SER A 305 8.40 4.63 -13.86
C SER A 305 7.92 4.41 -15.30
N ALA A 306 7.03 5.27 -15.81
CA ALA A 306 6.56 5.23 -17.20
C ALA A 306 7.66 5.53 -18.21
N SER A 307 8.63 6.40 -17.87
CA SER A 307 9.75 6.77 -18.73
C SER A 307 10.81 5.69 -18.85
N MET A 308 10.79 4.70 -17.97
CA MET A 308 11.80 3.63 -17.92
C MET A 308 11.44 2.44 -18.82
N SER A 309 11.85 2.49 -20.06
CA SER A 309 11.60 1.43 -21.07
C SER A 309 12.45 0.16 -20.89
N LYS A 310 13.55 0.19 -20.12
CA LYS A 310 14.41 -0.96 -19.78
C LYS A 310 15.04 -0.77 -18.41
N GLN A 311 14.99 -1.83 -17.59
CA GLN A 311 15.68 -1.87 -16.30
C GLN A 311 17.20 -1.79 -16.51
N LYS A 312 17.76 -0.59 -16.34
CA LYS A 312 19.19 -0.40 -16.24
C LYS A 312 19.50 0.11 -14.83
N GLN A 313 20.39 -0.62 -14.16
CA GLN A 313 20.92 -0.16 -12.86
C GLN A 313 21.44 1.28 -12.98
N LYS A 314 20.93 2.17 -12.15
CA LYS A 314 21.23 3.61 -12.14
C LYS A 314 22.35 4.01 -11.19
N TRP A 315 22.95 3.05 -10.50
CA TRP A 315 23.93 3.29 -9.45
C TRP A 315 25.16 2.38 -9.56
N ASN A 316 26.24 2.82 -8.94
CA ASN A 316 27.47 2.08 -8.73
C ASN A 316 27.86 2.14 -7.24
N ILE A 317 28.76 1.24 -6.84
CA ILE A 317 29.46 1.36 -5.56
C ILE A 317 30.65 2.27 -5.76
N ARG A 318 30.83 3.23 -4.86
CA ARG A 318 32.00 4.13 -4.88
C ARG A 318 33.29 3.33 -4.69
N LYS A 319 34.34 3.67 -5.44
CA LYS A 319 35.61 2.98 -5.36
C LYS A 319 36.24 3.09 -3.97
N ASP A 320 36.08 4.22 -3.30
CA ASP A 320 36.55 4.51 -1.95
C ASP A 320 35.71 3.88 -0.84
N ALA A 321 34.54 3.33 -1.17
CA ALA A 321 33.72 2.56 -0.22
C ALA A 321 34.32 1.16 0.08
N PHE A 322 35.16 0.64 -0.79
CA PHE A 322 35.80 -0.65 -0.57
C PHE A 322 37.00 -0.53 0.37
N ILE A 323 36.96 -1.26 1.48
CA ILE A 323 38.11 -1.41 2.37
C ILE A 323 39.05 -2.55 1.92
N CYS A 324 38.53 -3.47 1.13
CA CYS A 324 39.27 -4.58 0.58
C CYS A 324 38.64 -5.04 -0.74
N ILE A 325 39.51 -5.31 -1.74
CA ILE A 325 39.13 -6.03 -2.95
C ILE A 325 40.10 -7.19 -3.10
N GLY A 326 39.58 -8.39 -3.37
CA GLY A 326 40.40 -9.57 -3.53
C GLY A 326 39.62 -10.79 -3.99
N LYS A 327 40.36 -11.89 -4.21
CA LYS A 327 39.74 -13.17 -4.56
C LYS A 327 39.31 -13.92 -3.31
N VAL A 328 38.20 -14.63 -3.43
CA VAL A 328 37.70 -15.56 -2.42
C VAL A 328 38.59 -16.82 -2.45
N SER A 329 39.04 -17.27 -1.30
CA SER A 329 39.69 -18.54 -1.13
C SER A 329 39.06 -19.32 0.02
N LEU A 330 39.05 -20.63 -0.08
CA LEU A 330 38.61 -21.53 0.98
C LEU A 330 39.82 -21.87 1.86
N ARG A 331 39.72 -21.67 3.17
CA ARG A 331 40.78 -21.96 4.12
C ARG A 331 40.27 -22.72 5.32
N GLU A 332 41.08 -23.65 5.82
CA GLU A 332 40.85 -24.30 7.10
C GLU A 332 41.16 -23.30 8.22
N CYS A 333 40.22 -23.14 9.12
CA CYS A 333 40.35 -22.31 10.31
C CYS A 333 40.85 -23.11 11.50
N SER A 334 41.28 -22.44 12.57
CA SER A 334 41.85 -23.09 13.77
C SER A 334 40.86 -24.03 14.49
N ASP A 335 39.56 -23.97 14.16
CA ASP A 335 38.52 -24.89 14.64
C ASP A 335 38.29 -26.10 13.75
N GLY A 336 39.16 -26.32 12.73
CA GLY A 336 39.05 -27.40 11.77
C GLY A 336 37.96 -27.22 10.70
N ASN A 337 37.23 -26.13 10.70
CA ASN A 337 36.20 -25.85 9.70
C ASN A 337 36.76 -25.06 8.51
N TYR A 338 36.31 -25.41 7.31
CA TYR A 338 36.63 -24.65 6.11
C TYR A 338 35.71 -23.45 5.97
N ARG A 339 36.29 -22.26 5.76
CA ARG A 339 35.55 -21.02 5.58
C ARG A 339 36.09 -20.20 4.42
N PHE A 340 35.22 -19.46 3.79
CA PHE A 340 35.61 -18.51 2.76
C PHE A 340 36.29 -17.28 3.39
N VAL A 341 37.43 -16.93 2.84
CA VAL A 341 38.22 -15.77 3.26
C VAL A 341 38.61 -14.91 2.05
N CYS A 342 38.76 -13.62 2.28
CA CYS A 342 39.36 -12.69 1.33
C CYS A 342 40.38 -11.84 2.06
N LYS A 343 41.66 -12.03 1.75
CA LYS A 343 42.78 -11.40 2.50
C LYS A 343 42.67 -11.67 4.01
N ASN A 344 42.47 -10.63 4.81
CA ASN A 344 42.34 -10.66 6.27
C ASN A 344 40.88 -10.69 6.77
N TYR A 345 39.92 -10.96 5.86
CA TYR A 345 38.51 -10.98 6.20
C TYR A 345 37.96 -12.39 6.10
N LEU A 346 37.29 -12.82 7.14
CA LEU A 346 36.43 -13.99 7.16
C LEU A 346 35.05 -13.59 6.64
N LEU A 347 34.60 -14.29 5.60
CA LEU A 347 33.30 -14.00 4.99
C LEU A 347 32.23 -14.70 5.83
N GLY A 348 31.39 -13.93 6.50
CA GLY A 348 30.41 -14.46 7.44
C GLY A 348 29.40 -15.40 6.78
N ASP A 349 28.87 -16.34 7.55
CA ASP A 349 27.85 -17.30 7.13
C ASP A 349 26.57 -16.54 6.71
N SER A 350 26.49 -16.13 5.48
CA SER A 350 25.19 -15.84 4.87
C SER A 350 24.69 -17.18 4.30
N LYS A 351 23.56 -17.66 4.74
CA LYS A 351 22.88 -18.85 4.19
C LYS A 351 22.59 -18.74 2.68
N ASN A 352 22.94 -17.62 2.07
CA ASN A 352 22.79 -17.27 0.64
C ASN A 352 24.11 -16.73 0.08
N ASN A 353 25.23 -17.39 0.32
CA ASN A 353 26.50 -16.98 -0.28
C ASN A 353 26.42 -17.17 -1.79
N GLU A 354 26.25 -16.08 -2.53
CA GLU A 354 26.26 -16.03 -4.00
C GLU A 354 27.71 -16.05 -4.57
N PHE A 355 28.73 -16.37 -3.78
CA PHE A 355 30.12 -16.40 -4.23
C PHE A 355 30.75 -17.77 -4.05
N SER A 356 31.73 -18.07 -4.89
CA SER A 356 32.52 -19.30 -4.93
C SER A 356 34.01 -18.99 -4.82
N GLU A 357 34.81 -20.02 -4.54
CA GLU A 357 36.26 -19.87 -4.55
C GLU A 357 36.75 -19.37 -5.92
N GLY A 358 37.61 -18.37 -5.91
CA GLY A 358 38.13 -17.72 -7.10
C GLY A 358 37.36 -16.46 -7.54
N ASP A 359 36.15 -16.26 -7.05
CA ASP A 359 35.40 -15.05 -7.32
C ASP A 359 36.13 -13.80 -6.82
N THR A 360 36.04 -12.72 -7.56
CA THR A 360 36.53 -11.40 -7.10
C THR A 360 35.43 -10.70 -6.34
N ILE A 361 35.69 -10.35 -5.09
CA ILE A 361 34.75 -9.62 -4.23
C ILE A 361 35.33 -8.31 -3.73
N GLY A 362 34.45 -7.39 -3.42
CA GLY A 362 34.72 -6.17 -2.68
C GLY A 362 34.08 -6.23 -1.31
N ILE A 363 34.80 -5.82 -0.27
CA ILE A 363 34.31 -5.69 1.09
C ILE A 363 34.06 -4.20 1.34
N ILE A 364 32.82 -3.85 1.66
CA ILE A 364 32.40 -2.47 1.89
C ILE A 364 32.60 -2.13 3.36
N ARG A 365 33.04 -0.89 3.63
CA ARG A 365 33.14 -0.37 4.99
C ARG A 365 31.75 -0.36 5.64
N GLU A 366 31.60 -1.02 6.80
CA GLU A 366 30.37 -0.88 7.60
C GLU A 366 30.20 0.55 8.08
N ILE A 367 29.09 1.18 7.68
CA ILE A 367 28.62 2.42 8.28
C ILE A 367 27.59 2.04 9.32
N GLY A 368 27.99 1.80 10.53
CA GLY A 368 27.08 1.49 11.63
C GLY A 368 27.84 1.38 12.93
N LYS A 369 27.21 1.80 13.98
CA LYS A 369 27.69 1.80 15.36
C LYS A 369 28.50 0.52 15.66
N ASN A 370 29.74 0.72 16.10
CA ASN A 370 30.63 -0.29 16.66
C ASN A 370 31.34 -1.22 15.65
N ASN A 371 32.46 -0.75 15.12
CA ASN A 371 33.56 -1.62 14.68
C ASN A 371 34.14 -2.33 15.92
N HIS A 372 33.48 -3.35 16.39
CA HIS A 372 34.11 -4.27 17.35
C HIS A 372 34.72 -5.42 16.54
N PRO A 373 35.97 -5.76 16.77
CA PRO A 373 36.49 -7.04 16.33
C PRO A 373 35.64 -8.11 17.02
N PHE A 374 34.87 -8.89 16.22
CA PHE A 374 34.12 -9.98 16.79
C PHE A 374 35.08 -11.09 17.24
N GLU A 375 35.10 -11.32 18.56
CA GLU A 375 35.65 -12.55 19.11
C GLU A 375 34.60 -13.65 18.97
N TYR A 376 34.91 -14.75 18.28
CA TYR A 376 34.05 -15.94 18.30
C TYR A 376 34.22 -16.66 19.64
N TYR A 377 33.09 -17.04 20.24
CA TYR A 377 33.07 -17.96 21.37
C TYR A 377 32.62 -19.34 20.86
N CYS A 378 33.32 -20.41 21.30
CA CYS A 378 32.84 -21.76 21.13
C CYS A 378 31.66 -22.06 22.08
N GLU A 379 30.87 -23.10 21.75
CA GLU A 379 29.73 -23.55 22.57
C GLU A 379 30.10 -23.92 24.01
N ASP A 380 31.39 -24.25 24.25
CA ASP A 380 31.95 -24.57 25.56
C ASP A 380 32.52 -23.34 26.32
N GLY A 381 32.24 -22.12 25.85
CA GLY A 381 32.61 -20.87 26.52
C GLY A 381 34.11 -20.50 26.42
N GLY A 382 34.88 -21.21 25.63
CA GLY A 382 36.28 -20.90 25.36
C GLY A 382 36.42 -19.76 24.34
N LYS A 383 37.28 -18.75 24.62
CA LYS A 383 37.69 -17.76 23.62
C LYS A 383 38.58 -18.43 22.57
N ILE A 384 38.11 -18.62 21.36
CA ILE A 384 39.00 -18.98 20.26
C ILE A 384 39.65 -17.67 19.79
N LYS A 385 40.98 -17.60 19.86
CA LYS A 385 41.77 -16.71 19.01
C LYS A 385 41.63 -17.21 17.57
N VAL A 386 40.60 -16.80 16.89
CA VAL A 386 40.55 -16.98 15.45
C VAL A 386 41.66 -16.14 14.86
N ASP A 387 42.50 -16.74 14.06
CA ASP A 387 43.58 -16.09 13.33
C ASP A 387 43.06 -14.72 12.84
N LYS A 388 43.67 -13.64 13.21
CA LYS A 388 43.56 -12.21 12.84
C LYS A 388 42.53 -11.81 11.73
N TYR A 389 41.45 -12.53 11.56
CA TYR A 389 40.39 -12.22 10.57
C TYR A 389 39.31 -11.37 11.19
N THR A 390 38.90 -10.35 10.45
CA THR A 390 37.69 -9.55 10.77
C THR A 390 36.54 -10.18 10.00
N ILE A 391 35.43 -10.52 10.68
CA ILE A 391 34.25 -11.07 10.04
C ILE A 391 33.50 -9.93 9.37
N THR A 392 33.07 -10.13 8.12
CA THR A 392 32.26 -9.16 7.38
C THR A 392 31.08 -9.83 6.70
N LYS A 393 29.95 -9.12 6.69
CA LYS A 393 28.74 -9.49 5.93
C LYS A 393 28.50 -8.57 4.74
N ASN A 394 29.23 -7.46 4.65
CA ASN A 394 29.06 -6.45 3.59
C ASN A 394 29.95 -6.77 2.40
N ILE A 395 29.54 -7.78 1.64
CA ILE A 395 30.30 -8.35 0.54
C ILE A 395 29.56 -8.09 -0.77
N VAL A 396 30.31 -7.67 -1.78
CA VAL A 396 29.79 -7.50 -3.15
C VAL A 396 30.63 -8.33 -4.09
N LYS A 397 29.99 -9.16 -4.91
CA LYS A 397 30.64 -9.86 -6.01
C LYS A 397 30.93 -8.89 -7.14
N LEU A 398 32.16 -8.81 -7.59
CA LEU A 398 32.63 -7.91 -8.64
C LEU A 398 32.83 -8.63 -9.97
N SER A 399 33.19 -9.91 -9.93
CA SER A 399 33.30 -10.83 -11.07
C SER A 399 33.40 -12.29 -10.59
#